data_7735abf426225eec9a2c2d0a14bc3ea6
#
_entry.id   7735abf426225eec9a2c2d0a14bc3ea6
#
_cell.length_a   1.000
_cell.length_b   1.000
_cell.length_c   1.000
_cell.angle_alpha   90.00
_cell.angle_beta   90.00
_cell.angle_gamma   90.00
#
_symmetry.space_group_name_H-M   'P 1'
#
loop_
_entity.id
_entity.type
_entity.pdbx_description
1 polymer ?
#
loop_
_entity_poly.entity_id
_entity_poly.type
_entity_poly.pdbx_seq_one_letter_code
_entity_poly.pdbx_strand_id
1 'polypeptide(L)'
;MAGSTRILVWDGALRLFHWSAVLLVAAMWWTAENGVMDWHRRMGMILVGLLAFRIVWGLIGPQTARFGSWRIGPAAVLGYIRNLRSGVHKPSFGHNPMGTLSVIAILAALFMQVGTGLFAVDVDGLESGPLATLVSFEAGRQAAEIHEISFNILLALIGLHVAAIVAYLFFFKDNLVRPMVTGRRASEDFGNVSLSDAKLSWLRLAIAVAAAFAAMWGVSNAG
;
A
#
# COMPACT_ATOMS: atom_id res chain seq x y z
N MET A 1 6.27 31.59 23.09
CA MET A 1 6.31 30.20 22.65
C MET A 1 6.10 30.18 21.14
N ALA A 2 7.17 30.02 20.37
CA ALA A 2 7.05 29.88 18.91
C ALA A 2 6.28 28.58 18.63
N GLY A 3 5.09 28.68 18.05
CA GLY A 3 4.31 27.49 17.67
C GLY A 3 5.09 26.67 16.67
N SER A 4 5.34 25.38 16.94
CA SER A 4 6.02 24.48 16.01
C SER A 4 5.26 24.46 14.67
N THR A 5 5.92 24.87 13.60
CA THR A 5 5.36 24.87 12.27
C THR A 5 5.13 23.41 11.85
N ARG A 6 3.91 23.04 11.50
CA ARG A 6 3.58 21.69 11.03
C ARG A 6 3.64 21.63 9.51
N ILE A 7 4.39 20.69 8.99
CA ILE A 7 4.57 20.46 7.56
C ILE A 7 3.77 19.25 7.08
N LEU A 8 3.31 19.30 5.85
CA LEU A 8 2.59 18.19 5.21
C LEU A 8 3.60 17.15 4.70
N VAL A 9 3.58 15.97 5.30
CA VAL A 9 4.41 14.81 4.90
C VAL A 9 3.62 13.87 3.99
N TRP A 10 2.37 13.57 4.35
CA TRP A 10 1.51 12.66 3.57
C TRP A 10 0.31 13.41 3.04
N ASP A 11 0.18 13.45 1.71
CA ASP A 11 -0.99 14.05 1.05
C ASP A 11 -2.28 13.26 1.31
N GLY A 12 -3.42 13.92 1.10
CA GLY A 12 -4.74 13.33 1.39
C GLY A 12 -5.05 12.10 0.53
N ALA A 13 -4.62 12.09 -0.72
CA ALA A 13 -4.90 11.01 -1.65
C ALA A 13 -4.13 9.73 -1.28
N LEU A 14 -2.85 9.86 -0.88
CA LEU A 14 -2.06 8.72 -0.39
C LEU A 14 -2.64 8.14 0.91
N ARG A 15 -3.09 9.02 1.84
CA ARG A 15 -3.70 8.58 3.09
C ARG A 15 -5.04 7.87 2.86
N LEU A 16 -5.86 8.40 1.95
CA LEU A 16 -7.12 7.75 1.56
C LEU A 16 -6.85 6.38 0.96
N PHE A 17 -5.89 6.26 0.02
CA PHE A 17 -5.46 4.97 -0.52
C PHE A 17 -5.09 3.99 0.60
N HIS A 18 -4.22 4.40 1.52
CA HIS A 18 -3.74 3.54 2.60
C HIS A 18 -4.88 3.00 3.47
N TRP A 19 -5.73 3.88 3.99
CA TRP A 19 -6.82 3.45 4.88
C TRP A 19 -7.90 2.67 4.14
N SER A 20 -8.19 3.01 2.88
CA SER A 20 -9.10 2.21 2.05
C SER A 20 -8.54 0.81 1.80
N ALA A 21 -7.23 0.67 1.53
CA ALA A 21 -6.60 -0.64 1.36
C ALA A 21 -6.66 -1.46 2.65
N VAL A 22 -6.39 -0.86 3.83
CA VAL A 22 -6.52 -1.53 5.14
C VAL A 22 -7.92 -2.07 5.35
N LEU A 23 -8.94 -1.23 5.13
CA LEU A 23 -10.34 -1.64 5.31
C LEU A 23 -10.77 -2.71 4.31
N LEU A 24 -10.37 -2.58 3.03
CA LEU A 24 -10.70 -3.57 2.01
C LEU A 24 -10.04 -4.91 2.28
N VAL A 25 -8.76 -4.96 2.63
CA VAL A 25 -8.08 -6.23 2.94
C VAL A 25 -8.75 -6.92 4.13
N ALA A 26 -9.08 -6.18 5.19
CA ALA A 26 -9.78 -6.74 6.35
C ALA A 26 -11.18 -7.26 5.98
N ALA A 27 -11.95 -6.50 5.20
CA ALA A 27 -13.29 -6.88 4.77
C ALA A 27 -13.26 -8.07 3.79
N MET A 28 -12.29 -8.09 2.86
CA MET A 28 -12.11 -9.20 1.92
C MET A 28 -11.70 -10.49 2.63
N TRP A 29 -10.84 -10.40 3.63
CA TRP A 29 -10.53 -11.55 4.47
C TRP A 29 -11.78 -12.07 5.16
N TRP A 30 -12.52 -11.20 5.84
CA TRP A 30 -13.75 -11.59 6.51
C TRP A 30 -14.78 -12.25 5.57
N THR A 31 -14.97 -11.68 4.37
CA THR A 31 -15.93 -12.23 3.39
C THR A 31 -15.48 -13.57 2.82
N ALA A 32 -14.18 -13.79 2.64
CA ALA A 32 -13.65 -15.08 2.20
C ALA A 32 -13.88 -16.17 3.27
N GLU A 33 -13.53 -15.88 4.53
CA GLU A 33 -13.74 -16.81 5.65
C GLU A 33 -15.22 -17.17 5.89
N ASN A 34 -16.14 -16.29 5.51
CA ASN A 34 -17.58 -16.50 5.72
C ASN A 34 -18.33 -16.91 4.43
N GLY A 35 -17.62 -17.20 3.34
CA GLY A 35 -18.22 -17.65 2.09
C GLY A 35 -19.05 -16.57 1.35
N VAL A 36 -18.85 -15.27 1.68
CA VAL A 36 -19.61 -14.16 1.07
C VAL A 36 -18.88 -13.70 -0.19
N MET A 37 -18.75 -14.61 -1.18
CA MET A 37 -17.85 -14.42 -2.33
C MET A 37 -18.27 -13.29 -3.27
N ASP A 38 -19.55 -12.97 -3.40
CA ASP A 38 -20.01 -11.84 -4.20
C ASP A 38 -19.42 -10.51 -3.70
N TRP A 39 -19.39 -10.30 -2.39
CA TRP A 39 -18.78 -9.10 -1.82
C TRP A 39 -17.26 -9.15 -1.91
N HIS A 40 -16.64 -10.33 -1.74
CA HIS A 40 -15.21 -10.52 -1.94
C HIS A 40 -14.79 -10.05 -3.34
N ARG A 41 -15.46 -10.51 -4.40
CA ARG A 41 -15.21 -10.15 -5.79
C ARG A 41 -15.40 -8.64 -6.04
N ARG A 42 -16.51 -8.06 -5.55
CA ARG A 42 -16.78 -6.61 -5.70
C ARG A 42 -15.70 -5.76 -5.05
N MET A 43 -15.29 -6.11 -3.83
CA MET A 43 -14.21 -5.41 -3.12
C MET A 43 -12.86 -5.65 -3.80
N GLY A 44 -12.61 -6.83 -4.35
CA GLY A 44 -11.44 -7.12 -5.17
C GLY A 44 -11.32 -6.19 -6.38
N MET A 45 -12.45 -5.94 -7.07
CA MET A 45 -12.49 -4.97 -8.17
C MET A 45 -12.17 -3.54 -7.72
N ILE A 46 -12.66 -3.12 -6.55
CA ILE A 46 -12.28 -1.82 -5.98
C ILE A 46 -10.78 -1.78 -5.68
N LEU A 47 -10.21 -2.87 -5.16
CA LEU A 47 -8.78 -2.97 -4.90
C LEU A 47 -7.94 -2.92 -6.18
N VAL A 48 -8.41 -3.50 -7.31
CA VAL A 48 -7.80 -3.31 -8.65
C VAL A 48 -7.67 -1.82 -8.97
N GLY A 49 -8.76 -1.07 -8.83
CA GLY A 49 -8.77 0.38 -9.06
C GLY A 49 -7.82 1.13 -8.13
N LEU A 50 -7.81 0.78 -6.83
CA LEU A 50 -6.91 1.40 -5.86
C LEU A 50 -5.43 1.12 -6.17
N LEU A 51 -5.08 -0.06 -6.62
CA LEU A 51 -3.70 -0.39 -7.01
C LEU A 51 -3.29 0.37 -8.28
N ALA A 52 -4.17 0.46 -9.28
CA ALA A 52 -3.93 1.28 -10.47
C ALA A 52 -3.75 2.77 -10.09
N PHE A 53 -4.62 3.30 -9.23
CA PHE A 53 -4.45 4.63 -8.64
C PHE A 53 -3.08 4.78 -7.98
N ARG A 54 -2.66 3.82 -7.15
CA ARG A 54 -1.39 3.87 -6.41
C ARG A 54 -0.18 3.89 -7.33
N ILE A 55 -0.20 3.12 -8.42
CA ILE A 55 0.87 3.16 -9.42
C ILE A 55 0.98 4.56 -10.02
N VAL A 56 -0.12 5.09 -10.55
CA VAL A 56 -0.11 6.41 -11.19
C VAL A 56 0.27 7.49 -10.18
N TRP A 57 -0.29 7.47 -8.96
CA TRP A 57 0.07 8.41 -7.91
C TRP A 57 1.52 8.28 -7.46
N GLY A 58 2.08 7.08 -7.53
CA GLY A 58 3.50 6.82 -7.28
C GLY A 58 4.45 7.35 -8.36
N LEU A 59 3.93 7.64 -9.54
CA LEU A 59 4.70 8.24 -10.65
C LEU A 59 4.58 9.76 -10.70
N ILE A 60 3.36 10.28 -10.57
CA ILE A 60 3.07 11.71 -10.79
C ILE A 60 2.67 12.49 -9.53
N GLY A 61 2.44 11.83 -8.39
CA GLY A 61 2.01 12.43 -7.14
C GLY A 61 3.05 13.38 -6.51
N PRO A 62 2.80 13.88 -5.29
CA PRO A 62 3.76 14.66 -4.51
C PRO A 62 5.04 13.87 -4.21
N GLN A 63 6.12 14.58 -3.88
CA GLN A 63 7.45 13.98 -3.68
C GLN A 63 7.42 12.78 -2.71
N THR A 64 6.72 12.89 -1.57
CA THR A 64 6.66 11.82 -0.57
C THR A 64 5.86 10.60 -1.03
N ALA A 65 4.93 10.75 -2.00
CA ALA A 65 4.15 9.67 -2.58
C ALA A 65 4.90 8.94 -3.71
N ARG A 66 5.89 9.62 -4.37
CA ARG A 66 6.56 9.10 -5.56
C ARG A 66 7.56 7.99 -5.24
N PHE A 67 7.53 6.94 -6.07
CA PHE A 67 8.48 5.83 -6.01
C PHE A 67 9.93 6.30 -6.22
N GLY A 68 10.16 7.29 -7.10
CA GLY A 68 11.48 7.85 -7.36
C GLY A 68 12.12 8.59 -6.18
N SER A 69 11.38 8.88 -5.12
CA SER A 69 11.91 9.47 -3.88
C SER A 69 12.41 8.43 -2.87
N TRP A 70 12.21 7.14 -3.16
CA TRP A 70 12.53 6.06 -2.25
C TRP A 70 14.02 5.76 -2.19
N ARG A 71 14.55 5.63 -0.98
CA ARG A 71 15.95 5.30 -0.71
C ARG A 71 16.07 3.81 -0.38
N ILE A 72 16.26 2.98 -1.41
CA ILE A 72 16.27 1.51 -1.31
C ILE A 72 17.64 0.86 -1.56
N GLY A 73 18.71 1.63 -1.74
CA GLY A 73 20.04 1.07 -1.95
C GLY A 73 20.55 0.28 -0.73
N PRO A 74 21.31 -0.82 -0.91
CA PRO A 74 21.84 -1.63 0.20
C PRO A 74 22.60 -0.80 1.23
N ALA A 75 23.39 0.18 0.77
CA ALA A 75 24.15 1.08 1.64
C ALA A 75 23.21 1.94 2.52
N ALA A 76 22.07 2.43 1.98
CA ALA A 76 21.11 3.21 2.74
C ALA A 76 20.42 2.36 3.82
N VAL A 77 20.06 1.12 3.49
CA VAL A 77 19.43 0.16 4.42
C VAL A 77 20.39 -0.23 5.54
N LEU A 78 21.62 -0.64 5.18
CA LEU A 78 22.65 -1.05 6.15
C LEU A 78 23.05 0.13 7.05
N GLY A 79 23.22 1.32 6.48
CA GLY A 79 23.52 2.54 7.25
C GLY A 79 22.39 2.88 8.23
N TYR A 80 21.14 2.74 7.80
CA TYR A 80 19.98 2.97 8.65
C TYR A 80 19.92 1.96 9.82
N ILE A 81 20.11 0.66 9.54
CA ILE A 81 20.14 -0.39 10.58
C ILE A 81 21.28 -0.13 11.58
N ARG A 82 22.47 0.24 11.10
CA ARG A 82 23.60 0.58 11.97
C ARG A 82 23.26 1.73 12.92
N ASN A 83 22.66 2.79 12.39
CA ASN A 83 22.24 3.95 13.20
C ASN A 83 21.22 3.55 14.26
N LEU A 84 20.22 2.74 13.90
CA LEU A 84 19.23 2.24 14.87
C LEU A 84 19.87 1.42 15.99
N ARG A 85 20.81 0.55 15.66
CA ARG A 85 21.54 -0.27 16.65
C ARG A 85 22.40 0.57 17.60
N SER A 86 22.95 1.70 17.12
CA SER A 86 23.70 2.64 17.96
C SER A 86 22.81 3.63 18.72
N GLY A 87 21.49 3.44 18.72
CA GLY A 87 20.53 4.31 19.41
C GLY A 87 20.28 5.64 18.72
N VAL A 88 20.82 5.84 17.51
CA VAL A 88 20.62 7.07 16.73
C VAL A 88 19.43 6.89 15.82
N HIS A 89 18.28 7.47 16.21
CA HIS A 89 17.10 7.56 15.35
C HIS A 89 16.89 9.00 14.90
N LYS A 90 16.77 9.18 13.57
CA LYS A 90 16.39 10.47 12.98
C LYS A 90 15.11 10.27 12.17
N PRO A 91 14.05 11.06 12.46
CA PRO A 91 12.84 11.03 11.68
C PRO A 91 13.13 11.30 10.20
N SER A 92 12.47 10.57 9.31
CA SER A 92 12.61 10.74 7.86
C SER A 92 11.45 11.54 7.30
N PHE A 93 11.73 12.43 6.34
CA PHE A 93 10.70 13.07 5.54
C PHE A 93 10.18 12.08 4.50
N GLY A 94 9.03 11.49 4.77
CA GLY A 94 8.51 10.35 4.03
C GLY A 94 8.94 9.00 4.64
N HIS A 95 9.12 7.98 3.80
CA HIS A 95 9.55 6.67 4.28
C HIS A 95 11.05 6.63 4.60
N ASN A 96 11.40 6.01 5.73
CA ASN A 96 12.77 5.60 5.99
C ASN A 96 13.10 4.34 5.14
N PRO A 97 14.38 3.95 4.99
CA PRO A 97 14.77 2.83 4.14
C PRO A 97 14.05 1.50 4.47
N MET A 98 13.85 1.17 5.75
CA MET A 98 13.12 -0.04 6.17
C MET A 98 11.64 0.06 5.86
N GLY A 99 11.02 1.24 6.11
CA GLY A 99 9.63 1.52 5.76
C GLY A 99 9.40 1.43 4.25
N THR A 100 10.35 1.90 3.43
CA THR A 100 10.29 1.75 1.98
C THR A 100 10.26 0.29 1.56
N LEU A 101 11.15 -0.56 2.11
CA LEU A 101 11.14 -2.00 1.82
C LEU A 101 9.83 -2.67 2.22
N SER A 102 9.29 -2.31 3.39
CA SER A 102 7.98 -2.81 3.85
C SER A 102 6.86 -2.43 2.87
N VAL A 103 6.82 -1.18 2.40
CA VAL A 103 5.82 -0.73 1.42
C VAL A 103 5.96 -1.46 0.08
N ILE A 104 7.19 -1.66 -0.41
CA ILE A 104 7.44 -2.43 -1.64
C ILE A 104 6.94 -3.86 -1.49
N ALA A 105 7.29 -4.53 -0.39
CA ALA A 105 6.90 -5.91 -0.14
C ALA A 105 5.36 -6.07 -0.05
N ILE A 106 4.69 -5.18 0.70
CA ILE A 106 3.23 -5.20 0.84
C ILE A 106 2.55 -4.89 -0.50
N LEU A 107 3.02 -3.90 -1.26
CA LEU A 107 2.45 -3.60 -2.58
C LEU A 107 2.65 -4.78 -3.55
N ALA A 108 3.83 -5.39 -3.58
CA ALA A 108 4.09 -6.57 -4.41
C ALA A 108 3.18 -7.74 -4.03
N ALA A 109 2.99 -8.00 -2.73
CA ALA A 109 2.06 -9.02 -2.25
C ALA A 109 0.60 -8.70 -2.62
N LEU A 110 0.17 -7.43 -2.53
CA LEU A 110 -1.16 -7.00 -2.96
C LEU A 110 -1.36 -7.16 -4.48
N PHE A 111 -0.34 -6.87 -5.30
CA PHE A 111 -0.41 -7.10 -6.75
C PHE A 111 -0.50 -8.60 -7.08
N MET A 112 0.27 -9.43 -6.38
CA MET A 112 0.18 -10.89 -6.52
C MET A 112 -1.21 -11.37 -6.12
N GLN A 113 -1.70 -10.91 -4.96
CA GLN A 113 -3.03 -11.27 -4.43
C GLN A 113 -4.14 -10.90 -5.40
N VAL A 114 -4.17 -9.67 -5.89
CA VAL A 114 -5.17 -9.24 -6.87
C VAL A 114 -4.99 -9.97 -8.20
N GLY A 115 -3.76 -10.05 -8.71
CA GLY A 115 -3.48 -10.70 -9.98
C GLY A 115 -3.94 -12.16 -10.02
N THR A 116 -3.64 -12.93 -8.98
CA THR A 116 -4.09 -14.33 -8.90
C THR A 116 -5.59 -14.45 -8.67
N GLY A 117 -6.18 -13.60 -7.82
CA GLY A 117 -7.61 -13.60 -7.56
C GLY A 117 -8.47 -13.29 -8.79
N LEU A 118 -7.96 -12.52 -9.75
CA LEU A 118 -8.67 -12.26 -11.01
C LEU A 118 -8.90 -13.53 -11.85
N PHE A 119 -8.00 -14.52 -11.75
CA PHE A 119 -8.03 -15.76 -12.52
C PHE A 119 -8.40 -16.99 -11.70
N ALA A 120 -8.54 -16.84 -10.37
CA ALA A 120 -8.80 -17.95 -9.48
C ALA A 120 -10.12 -18.67 -9.81
N VAL A 121 -10.11 -20.00 -9.68
CA VAL A 121 -11.31 -20.87 -9.80
C VAL A 121 -11.31 -21.81 -8.61
N ASP A 122 -12.45 -22.01 -7.96
CA ASP A 122 -12.59 -22.94 -6.85
C ASP A 122 -12.57 -24.43 -7.31
N VAL A 123 -12.59 -25.35 -6.35
CA VAL A 123 -12.50 -26.80 -6.64
C VAL A 123 -13.66 -27.28 -7.48
N ASP A 124 -14.85 -26.79 -7.20
CA ASP A 124 -16.09 -27.20 -7.84
C ASP A 124 -16.41 -26.40 -9.12
N GLY A 125 -15.64 -25.35 -9.40
CA GLY A 125 -15.83 -24.45 -10.54
C GLY A 125 -17.05 -23.51 -10.40
N LEU A 126 -17.64 -23.42 -9.20
CA LEU A 126 -18.82 -22.61 -8.93
C LEU A 126 -18.48 -21.15 -8.69
N GLU A 127 -17.33 -20.92 -8.05
CA GLU A 127 -16.82 -19.59 -7.73
C GLU A 127 -15.57 -19.28 -8.53
N SER A 128 -15.53 -18.14 -9.18
CA SER A 128 -14.39 -17.76 -10.03
C SER A 128 -14.13 -16.26 -10.03
N GLY A 129 -12.88 -15.92 -10.30
CA GLY A 129 -12.46 -14.55 -10.55
C GLY A 129 -12.99 -14.03 -11.91
N PRO A 130 -13.07 -12.71 -12.08
CA PRO A 130 -13.68 -12.10 -13.27
C PRO A 130 -12.95 -12.40 -14.59
N LEU A 131 -11.69 -12.82 -14.56
CA LEU A 131 -10.92 -13.18 -15.75
C LEU A 131 -10.69 -14.70 -15.89
N ALA A 132 -11.38 -15.52 -15.12
CA ALA A 132 -11.20 -16.97 -15.12
C ALA A 132 -11.50 -17.59 -16.48
N THR A 133 -12.42 -17.00 -17.26
CA THR A 133 -12.76 -17.45 -18.62
C THR A 133 -11.60 -17.35 -19.62
N LEU A 134 -10.58 -16.54 -19.33
CA LEU A 134 -9.41 -16.35 -20.19
C LEU A 134 -8.32 -17.42 -20.00
N VAL A 135 -8.48 -18.32 -19.03
CA VAL A 135 -7.50 -19.36 -18.72
C VAL A 135 -8.15 -20.74 -18.65
N SER A 136 -7.35 -21.79 -18.70
CA SER A 136 -7.87 -23.14 -18.46
C SER A 136 -8.28 -23.35 -17.00
N PHE A 137 -9.18 -24.28 -16.74
CA PHE A 137 -9.58 -24.65 -15.37
C PHE A 137 -8.37 -24.97 -14.48
N GLU A 138 -7.41 -25.72 -15.02
CA GLU A 138 -6.18 -26.07 -14.30
C GLU A 138 -5.37 -24.82 -13.91
N ALA A 139 -5.19 -23.88 -14.84
CA ALA A 139 -4.50 -22.61 -14.56
C ALA A 139 -5.28 -21.76 -13.54
N GLY A 140 -6.61 -21.75 -13.59
CA GLY A 140 -7.46 -21.10 -12.61
C GLY A 140 -7.34 -21.71 -11.22
N ARG A 141 -7.21 -23.05 -11.13
CA ARG A 141 -6.94 -23.74 -9.86
C ARG A 141 -5.58 -23.38 -9.28
N GLN A 142 -4.54 -23.36 -10.11
CA GLN A 142 -3.20 -22.92 -9.69
C GLN A 142 -3.22 -21.45 -9.21
N ALA A 143 -3.97 -20.60 -9.89
CA ALA A 143 -4.14 -19.20 -9.47
C ALA A 143 -4.82 -19.12 -8.09
N ALA A 144 -5.81 -19.96 -7.79
CA ALA A 144 -6.46 -20.03 -6.48
C ALA A 144 -5.49 -20.47 -5.38
N GLU A 145 -4.65 -21.47 -5.62
CA GLU A 145 -3.63 -21.93 -4.68
C GLU A 145 -2.59 -20.81 -4.39
N ILE A 146 -2.12 -20.13 -5.43
CA ILE A 146 -1.18 -19.02 -5.26
C ILE A 146 -1.86 -17.86 -4.51
N HIS A 147 -3.15 -17.60 -4.77
CA HIS A 147 -3.94 -16.59 -4.07
C HIS A 147 -3.98 -16.85 -2.56
N GLU A 148 -4.24 -18.10 -2.16
CA GLU A 148 -4.24 -18.50 -0.75
C GLU A 148 -2.86 -18.36 -0.10
N ILE A 149 -1.80 -18.86 -0.76
CA ILE A 149 -0.43 -18.77 -0.26
C ILE A 149 0.01 -17.30 -0.16
N SER A 150 -0.26 -16.50 -1.19
CA SER A 150 0.10 -15.08 -1.21
C SER A 150 -0.64 -14.26 -0.15
N PHE A 151 -1.85 -14.67 0.23
CA PHE A 151 -2.58 -14.05 1.33
C PHE A 151 -1.88 -14.27 2.69
N ASN A 152 -1.41 -15.48 2.97
CA ASN A 152 -0.66 -15.77 4.18
C ASN A 152 0.64 -14.97 4.25
N ILE A 153 1.33 -14.80 3.12
CA ILE A 153 2.52 -13.93 3.02
C ILE A 153 2.13 -12.46 3.27
N LEU A 154 1.03 -12.00 2.69
CA LEU A 154 0.53 -10.63 2.91
C LEU A 154 0.20 -10.38 4.39
N LEU A 155 -0.47 -11.33 5.07
CA LEU A 155 -0.75 -11.23 6.51
C LEU A 155 0.53 -11.15 7.34
N ALA A 156 1.54 -11.97 7.03
CA ALA A 156 2.83 -11.91 7.72
C ALA A 156 3.53 -10.55 7.51
N LEU A 157 3.48 -10.00 6.29
CA LEU A 157 4.05 -8.68 5.98
C LEU A 157 3.29 -7.54 6.69
N ILE A 158 1.96 -7.61 6.76
CA ILE A 158 1.13 -6.66 7.51
C ILE A 158 1.46 -6.75 9.01
N GLY A 159 1.55 -7.96 9.56
CA GLY A 159 1.94 -8.19 10.96
C GLY A 159 3.30 -7.58 11.27
N LEU A 160 4.30 -7.80 10.41
CA LEU A 160 5.63 -7.20 10.53
C LEU A 160 5.59 -5.67 10.43
N HIS A 161 4.77 -5.13 9.52
CA HIS A 161 4.57 -3.68 9.37
C HIS A 161 4.00 -3.06 10.65
N VAL A 162 2.96 -3.65 11.21
CA VAL A 162 2.34 -3.18 12.46
C VAL A 162 3.31 -3.31 13.63
N ALA A 163 4.03 -4.44 13.74
CA ALA A 163 5.05 -4.65 14.76
C ALA A 163 6.16 -3.59 14.69
N ALA A 164 6.61 -3.24 13.48
CA ALA A 164 7.58 -2.17 13.29
C ALA A 164 7.02 -0.81 13.77
N ILE A 165 5.79 -0.45 13.41
CA ILE A 165 5.14 0.80 13.88
C ILE A 165 5.08 0.85 15.41
N VAL A 166 4.71 -0.25 16.06
CA VAL A 166 4.68 -0.38 17.51
C VAL A 166 6.09 -0.22 18.11
N ALA A 167 7.08 -0.87 17.52
CA ALA A 167 8.48 -0.73 17.92
C ALA A 167 8.97 0.72 17.81
N TYR A 168 8.68 1.43 16.71
CA TYR A 168 9.03 2.84 16.59
C TYR A 168 8.38 3.71 17.65
N LEU A 169 7.11 3.45 17.96
CA LEU A 169 6.40 4.20 19.00
C LEU A 169 7.02 4.00 20.38
N PHE A 170 7.32 2.75 20.77
CA PHE A 170 7.77 2.44 22.14
C PHE A 170 9.27 2.65 22.34
N PHE A 171 10.11 2.21 21.40
CA PHE A 171 11.57 2.27 21.57
C PHE A 171 12.16 3.60 21.13
N PHE A 172 11.66 4.19 20.03
CA PHE A 172 12.20 5.44 19.47
C PHE A 172 11.34 6.66 19.79
N LYS A 173 10.19 6.48 20.45
CA LYS A 173 9.21 7.54 20.77
C LYS A 173 8.73 8.28 19.48
N ASP A 174 8.81 7.63 18.33
CA ASP A 174 8.37 8.16 17.03
C ASP A 174 7.00 7.60 16.65
N ASN A 175 5.98 8.44 16.73
CA ASN A 175 4.60 8.06 16.39
C ASN A 175 4.39 8.16 14.87
N LEU A 176 4.48 7.02 14.18
CA LEU A 176 4.27 6.91 12.74
C LEU A 176 2.79 6.89 12.33
N VAL A 177 1.87 6.56 13.24
CA VAL A 177 0.42 6.52 12.96
C VAL A 177 -0.13 7.93 12.80
N ARG A 178 0.24 8.87 13.70
CA ARG A 178 -0.28 10.24 13.69
C ARG A 178 -0.11 10.94 12.34
N PRO A 179 1.07 10.94 11.69
CA PRO A 179 1.23 11.52 10.36
C PRO A 179 0.37 10.83 9.29
N MET A 180 0.12 9.51 9.41
CA MET A 180 -0.72 8.79 8.46
C MET A 180 -2.22 9.12 8.62
N VAL A 181 -2.63 9.61 9.78
CA VAL A 181 -3.99 10.13 10.03
C VAL A 181 -4.11 11.61 9.68
N THR A 182 -3.16 12.44 10.15
CA THR A 182 -3.25 13.91 10.02
C THR A 182 -2.57 14.47 8.77
N GLY A 183 -1.67 13.73 8.17
CA GLY A 183 -0.79 14.14 7.08
C GLY A 183 0.43 14.94 7.52
N ARG A 184 0.56 15.33 8.80
CA ARG A 184 1.50 16.37 9.24
C ARG A 184 2.46 15.90 10.33
N ARG A 185 3.68 16.47 10.29
CA ARG A 185 4.71 16.34 11.34
C ARG A 185 5.23 17.71 11.74
N ALA A 186 5.92 17.78 12.88
CA ALA A 186 6.63 19.01 13.29
C ALA A 186 7.82 19.26 12.36
N SER A 187 8.04 20.52 11.95
CA SER A 187 9.16 20.89 11.09
C SER A 187 10.52 20.67 11.76
N GLU A 188 10.56 20.78 13.08
CA GLU A 188 11.73 20.57 13.92
C GLU A 188 12.31 19.14 13.76
N ASP A 189 11.47 18.16 13.43
CA ASP A 189 11.88 16.77 13.18
C ASP A 189 12.87 16.61 12.01
N PHE A 190 12.93 17.60 11.10
CA PHE A 190 13.64 17.48 9.82
C PHE A 190 14.78 18.50 9.62
N GLY A 191 15.00 19.42 10.58
CA GLY A 191 15.99 20.48 10.45
C GLY A 191 15.71 21.43 9.27
N ASN A 192 16.76 22.00 8.67
CA ASN A 192 16.65 22.96 7.54
C ASN A 192 16.44 22.27 6.17
N VAL A 193 15.60 21.25 6.08
CA VAL A 193 15.29 20.64 4.79
C VAL A 193 14.36 21.55 4.01
N SER A 194 14.77 21.93 2.79
CA SER A 194 13.88 22.60 1.83
C SER A 194 12.72 21.65 1.49
N LEU A 195 11.60 21.84 2.17
CA LEU A 195 10.41 21.01 2.03
C LEU A 195 9.62 21.53 0.83
N SER A 196 9.63 20.77 -0.26
CA SER A 196 8.71 21.07 -1.35
C SER A 196 7.30 20.74 -0.86
N ASP A 197 6.42 21.75 -0.91
CA ASP A 197 5.01 21.59 -0.57
C ASP A 197 4.41 20.37 -1.27
N ALA A 198 3.85 19.46 -0.48
CA ALA A 198 3.05 18.33 -0.96
C ALA A 198 1.68 18.83 -1.46
N LYS A 199 1.66 19.90 -2.28
CA LYS A 199 0.43 20.47 -2.82
C LYS A 199 -0.25 19.46 -3.73
N LEU A 200 -1.53 19.22 -3.45
CA LEU A 200 -2.39 18.39 -4.27
C LEU A 200 -2.60 19.09 -5.63
N SER A 201 -2.24 18.42 -6.72
CA SER A 201 -2.60 18.85 -8.06
C SER A 201 -3.88 18.13 -8.49
N TRP A 202 -4.95 18.88 -8.68
CA TRP A 202 -6.24 18.32 -9.11
C TRP A 202 -6.16 17.60 -10.45
N LEU A 203 -5.35 18.09 -11.40
CA LEU A 203 -5.13 17.41 -12.67
C LEU A 203 -4.48 16.04 -12.47
N ARG A 204 -3.42 15.95 -11.65
CA ARG A 204 -2.75 14.67 -11.36
C ARG A 204 -3.69 13.71 -10.63
N LEU A 205 -4.52 14.22 -9.72
CA LEU A 205 -5.53 13.43 -9.03
C LEU A 205 -6.56 12.88 -10.03
N ALA A 206 -7.08 13.72 -10.92
CA ALA A 206 -8.03 13.31 -11.95
C ALA A 206 -7.45 12.22 -12.87
N ILE A 207 -6.18 12.34 -13.28
CA ILE A 207 -5.48 11.31 -14.08
C ILE A 207 -5.40 9.98 -13.30
N ALA A 208 -5.01 10.02 -12.03
CA ALA A 208 -4.89 8.80 -11.22
C ALA A 208 -6.25 8.13 -10.97
N VAL A 209 -7.29 8.92 -10.74
CA VAL A 209 -8.67 8.42 -10.58
C VAL A 209 -9.19 7.85 -11.89
N ALA A 210 -8.96 8.52 -13.03
CA ALA A 210 -9.33 8.00 -14.33
C ALA A 210 -8.64 6.66 -14.64
N ALA A 211 -7.37 6.51 -14.29
CA ALA A 211 -6.64 5.25 -14.43
C ALA A 211 -7.24 4.13 -13.54
N ALA A 212 -7.68 4.46 -12.32
CA ALA A 212 -8.37 3.51 -11.45
C ALA A 212 -9.66 2.99 -12.08
N PHE A 213 -10.50 3.89 -12.58
CA PHE A 213 -11.74 3.51 -13.27
C PHE A 213 -11.48 2.74 -14.57
N ALA A 214 -10.48 3.15 -15.36
CA ALA A 214 -10.11 2.45 -16.58
C ALA A 214 -9.64 1.01 -16.30
N ALA A 215 -8.87 0.79 -15.23
CA ALA A 215 -8.45 -0.55 -14.83
C ALA A 215 -9.63 -1.42 -14.39
N MET A 216 -10.54 -0.90 -13.56
CA MET A 216 -11.75 -1.62 -13.15
C MET A 216 -12.65 -1.95 -14.35
N TRP A 217 -12.88 -0.96 -15.23
CA TRP A 217 -13.70 -1.14 -16.43
C TRP A 217 -13.09 -2.16 -17.39
N GLY A 218 -11.75 -2.10 -17.59
CA GLY A 218 -11.03 -3.04 -18.44
C GLY A 218 -11.17 -4.48 -17.96
N VAL A 219 -10.99 -4.72 -16.65
CA VAL A 219 -11.18 -6.06 -16.05
C VAL A 219 -12.62 -6.53 -16.17
N SER A 220 -13.60 -5.64 -15.89
CA SER A 220 -15.03 -6.01 -15.94
C SER A 220 -15.55 -6.34 -17.35
N ASN A 221 -14.85 -5.92 -18.40
CA ASN A 221 -15.25 -6.17 -19.81
C ASN A 221 -14.34 -7.16 -20.54
N ALA A 222 -13.33 -7.72 -19.86
CA ALA A 222 -12.39 -8.66 -20.45
C ALA A 222 -12.73 -10.14 -20.15
N GLY A 223 -13.61 -10.40 -19.17
CA GLY A 223 -14.01 -11.74 -18.73
C GLY A 223 -15.42 -12.17 -19.06
#